data_8e91b12df4a946e266a6576df8c9327e
#
_entry.id   8e91b12df4a946e266a6576df8c9327e
#
_cell.length_a   1.000
_cell.length_b   1.000
_cell.length_c   1.000
_cell.angle_alpha   90.00
_cell.angle_beta   90.00
_cell.angle_gamma   90.00
#
_symmetry.space_group_name_H-M   'P 1'
#
loop_
_entity.id
_entity.type
_entity.pdbx_description
1 polymer ?
#
loop_
_entity_poly.entity_id
_entity_poly.type
_entity_poly.pdbx_seq_one_letter_code
_entity_poly.pdbx_strand_id
1 'polypeptide(L)'
;RRFALVAVAGELATQAGITGWQQGRSFDAVGQCFNTWLGTLGNGGNIEETKILEHFKAFFEAHGTSRFESLTVIRHPDGEVIRPRIHNRVGYYDPDERIYLVSSTMFKQEMCIGINEATAKKVLKANGWLVLGEDDRVVKRMGGKLPDGSRPRMMHFKADVMHSFDDES
;
A
#
# COMPACT_ATOMS: atom_id res chain seq x y z
N ARG A 1 -6.84 20.47 -15.18
CA ARG A 1 -7.86 21.05 -16.08
C ARG A 1 -8.55 22.27 -15.47
N ARG A 2 -9.02 22.27 -14.19
CA ARG A 2 -9.75 23.38 -13.57
C ARG A 2 -8.92 24.67 -13.52
N PHE A 3 -7.67 24.62 -13.08
CA PHE A 3 -6.76 25.76 -13.01
C PHE A 3 -6.53 26.40 -14.40
N ALA A 4 -6.32 25.58 -15.44
CA ALA A 4 -6.14 26.07 -16.80
C ALA A 4 -7.39 26.82 -17.31
N LEU A 5 -8.58 26.33 -17.00
CA LEU A 5 -9.83 26.98 -17.39
C LEU A 5 -9.97 28.37 -16.74
N VAL A 6 -9.65 28.48 -15.44
CA VAL A 6 -9.68 29.76 -14.71
C VAL A 6 -8.68 30.74 -15.28
N ALA A 7 -7.44 30.27 -15.59
CA ALA A 7 -6.42 31.12 -16.18
C ALA A 7 -6.84 31.69 -17.54
N VAL A 8 -7.41 30.83 -18.41
CA VAL A 8 -7.90 31.26 -19.75
C VAL A 8 -9.07 32.22 -19.61
N ALA A 9 -10.03 31.94 -18.74
CA ALA A 9 -11.18 32.82 -18.52
C ALA A 9 -10.75 34.22 -18.02
N GLY A 10 -9.81 34.29 -17.08
CA GLY A 10 -9.25 35.55 -16.60
C GLY A 10 -8.50 36.34 -17.69
N GLU A 11 -7.76 35.65 -18.56
CA GLU A 11 -7.06 36.28 -19.67
C GLU A 11 -8.05 36.84 -20.71
N LEU A 12 -9.08 36.10 -21.06
CA LEU A 12 -10.15 36.58 -21.95
C LEU A 12 -10.86 37.80 -21.37
N ALA A 13 -11.15 37.84 -20.09
CA ALA A 13 -11.75 38.99 -19.41
C ALA A 13 -10.79 40.20 -19.40
N THR A 14 -9.49 39.95 -19.30
CA THR A 14 -8.45 41.00 -19.42
C THR A 14 -8.41 41.57 -20.82
N GLN A 15 -8.41 40.74 -21.86
CA GLN A 15 -8.45 41.16 -23.25
C GLN A 15 -9.71 41.96 -23.60
N ALA A 16 -10.84 41.59 -22.97
CA ALA A 16 -12.10 42.31 -23.11
C ALA A 16 -12.16 43.63 -22.30
N GLY A 17 -11.11 44.00 -21.58
CA GLY A 17 -11.05 45.20 -20.76
C GLY A 17 -11.85 45.17 -19.47
N ILE A 18 -12.34 43.98 -19.05
CA ILE A 18 -13.22 43.81 -17.88
C ILE A 18 -12.42 43.87 -16.57
N THR A 19 -11.24 43.24 -16.51
CA THR A 19 -10.45 43.15 -15.28
C THR A 19 -9.52 44.32 -15.02
N GLY A 20 -9.10 45.06 -16.05
CA GLY A 20 -8.09 46.08 -15.95
C GLY A 20 -6.68 45.56 -15.64
N TRP A 21 -6.48 44.24 -15.70
CA TRP A 21 -5.19 43.61 -15.45
C TRP A 21 -4.26 43.72 -16.68
N GLN A 22 -2.98 43.55 -16.43
CA GLN A 22 -2.01 43.37 -17.51
C GLN A 22 -2.15 41.97 -18.12
N GLN A 23 -1.93 41.88 -19.41
CA GLN A 23 -1.94 40.61 -20.15
C GLN A 23 -0.93 39.61 -19.53
N GLY A 24 -1.33 38.36 -19.36
CA GLY A 24 -0.54 37.31 -18.71
C GLY A 24 -0.74 37.22 -17.18
N ARG A 25 -1.29 38.24 -16.52
CA ARG A 25 -1.44 38.30 -15.07
C ARG A 25 -2.29 37.17 -14.51
N SER A 26 -3.31 36.77 -15.25
CA SER A 26 -4.18 35.64 -14.87
C SER A 26 -3.44 34.31 -14.86
N PHE A 27 -2.55 34.10 -15.84
CA PHE A 27 -1.74 32.86 -15.87
C PHE A 27 -0.74 32.81 -14.71
N ASP A 28 -0.08 33.95 -14.40
CA ASP A 28 0.86 34.03 -13.29
C ASP A 28 0.17 33.74 -11.93
N ALA A 29 -0.96 34.41 -11.70
CA ALA A 29 -1.70 34.23 -10.45
C ALA A 29 -2.23 32.80 -10.28
N VAL A 30 -2.79 32.21 -11.33
CA VAL A 30 -3.27 30.83 -11.29
C VAL A 30 -2.11 29.84 -11.17
N GLY A 31 -0.97 30.12 -11.78
CA GLY A 31 0.26 29.33 -11.63
C GLY A 31 0.75 29.30 -10.19
N GLN A 32 0.75 30.46 -9.50
CA GLN A 32 1.09 30.54 -8.07
C GLN A 32 0.10 29.75 -7.21
N CYS A 33 -1.22 29.91 -7.44
CA CYS A 33 -2.24 29.13 -6.75
C CYS A 33 -2.06 27.61 -6.97
N PHE A 34 -1.75 27.20 -8.19
CA PHE A 34 -1.51 25.81 -8.54
C PHE A 34 -0.27 25.24 -7.81
N ASN A 35 0.82 25.99 -7.78
CA ASN A 35 2.05 25.59 -7.09
C ASN A 35 1.85 25.51 -5.58
N THR A 36 1.12 26.47 -4.99
CA THR A 36 0.73 26.43 -3.57
C THR A 36 -0.14 25.23 -3.28
N TRP A 37 -1.12 24.96 -4.11
CA TRP A 37 -1.98 23.76 -3.97
C TRP A 37 -1.18 22.46 -4.11
N LEU A 38 -0.24 22.38 -5.07
CA LEU A 38 0.68 21.23 -5.17
C LEU A 38 1.53 21.06 -3.90
N GLY A 39 2.01 22.17 -3.32
CA GLY A 39 2.76 22.14 -2.07
C GLY A 39 1.95 21.62 -0.87
N THR A 40 0.64 21.98 -0.80
CA THR A 40 -0.25 21.47 0.26
C THR A 40 -0.64 20.01 0.08
N LEU A 41 -0.57 19.50 -1.14
CA LEU A 41 -0.82 18.08 -1.42
C LEU A 41 0.38 17.18 -1.04
N GLY A 42 1.52 17.78 -0.62
CA GLY A 42 2.78 17.06 -0.60
C GLY A 42 3.07 16.51 -1.99
N ASN A 43 4.24 16.06 -2.33
CA ASN A 43 4.54 15.53 -3.67
C ASN A 43 3.38 14.70 -4.23
N GLY A 44 2.56 15.30 -5.07
CA GLY A 44 1.15 14.95 -5.40
C GLY A 44 0.85 13.58 -6.03
N GLY A 45 1.78 12.64 -5.96
CA GLY A 45 1.55 11.22 -6.16
C GLY A 45 1.43 10.45 -4.84
N ASN A 46 1.76 11.09 -3.71
CA ASN A 46 2.08 10.38 -2.48
C ASN A 46 0.93 10.22 -1.46
N ILE A 47 -0.12 11.06 -1.50
CA ILE A 47 -1.18 10.98 -0.47
C ILE A 47 -1.97 9.68 -0.58
N GLU A 48 -2.32 9.27 -1.79
CA GLU A 48 -3.04 8.02 -2.01
C GLU A 48 -2.14 6.81 -1.70
N GLU A 49 -0.87 6.88 -2.11
CA GLU A 49 0.14 5.86 -1.80
C GLU A 49 0.38 5.76 -0.29
N THR A 50 0.58 6.88 0.40
CA THR A 50 0.77 6.92 1.87
C THR A 50 -0.44 6.33 2.59
N LYS A 51 -1.66 6.70 2.22
CA LYS A 51 -2.88 6.14 2.81
C LYS A 51 -3.00 4.65 2.60
N ILE A 52 -2.58 4.15 1.43
CA ILE A 52 -2.56 2.71 1.15
C ILE A 52 -1.54 2.02 2.06
N LEU A 53 -0.33 2.54 2.19
CA LEU A 53 0.70 1.95 3.05
C LEU A 53 0.29 1.98 4.52
N GLU A 54 -0.26 3.09 5.02
CA GLU A 54 -0.82 3.23 6.37
C GLU A 54 -1.94 2.22 6.63
N HIS A 55 -2.83 2.01 5.66
CA HIS A 55 -3.90 1.02 5.76
C HIS A 55 -3.34 -0.40 5.93
N PHE A 56 -2.35 -0.79 5.12
CA PHE A 56 -1.73 -2.11 5.25
C PHE A 56 -0.92 -2.24 6.54
N LYS A 57 -0.19 -1.19 6.96
CA LYS A 57 0.51 -1.15 8.25
C LYS A 57 -0.47 -1.42 9.39
N ALA A 58 -1.54 -0.63 9.48
CA ALA A 58 -2.58 -0.77 10.50
C ALA A 58 -3.22 -2.17 10.48
N PHE A 59 -3.42 -2.76 9.29
CA PHE A 59 -3.95 -4.12 9.18
C PHE A 59 -3.00 -5.15 9.81
N PHE A 60 -1.71 -5.10 9.52
CA PHE A 60 -0.74 -6.04 10.09
C PHE A 60 -0.53 -5.80 11.60
N GLU A 61 -0.51 -4.56 12.07
CA GLU A 61 -0.44 -4.22 13.50
C GLU A 61 -1.64 -4.81 14.27
N ALA A 62 -2.85 -4.66 13.74
CA ALA A 62 -4.05 -5.17 14.38
C ALA A 62 -4.18 -6.70 14.32
N HIS A 63 -3.66 -7.34 13.29
CA HIS A 63 -3.97 -8.74 12.96
C HIS A 63 -2.76 -9.66 12.84
N GLY A 64 -1.54 -9.14 12.80
CA GLY A 64 -0.31 -9.91 12.55
C GLY A 64 -0.09 -11.06 13.52
N THR A 65 -0.43 -10.89 14.79
CA THR A 65 -0.29 -11.92 15.82
C THR A 65 -1.54 -12.80 16.00
N SER A 66 -2.72 -12.29 15.65
CA SER A 66 -4.02 -12.93 15.94
C SER A 66 -4.63 -13.69 14.76
N ARG A 67 -4.32 -13.29 13.52
CA ARG A 67 -4.93 -13.85 12.31
C ARG A 67 -3.93 -14.49 11.33
N PHE A 68 -2.65 -14.55 11.70
CA PHE A 68 -1.60 -15.21 10.92
C PHE A 68 -1.06 -16.41 11.70
N GLU A 69 -1.20 -17.60 11.13
CA GLU A 69 -0.70 -18.83 11.72
C GLU A 69 0.81 -18.94 11.49
N SER A 70 1.58 -19.10 12.57
CA SER A 70 3.03 -19.31 12.44
C SER A 70 3.34 -20.64 11.76
N LEU A 71 4.27 -20.61 10.80
CA LEU A 71 4.77 -21.83 10.15
C LEU A 71 5.74 -22.60 11.06
N THR A 72 6.30 -21.95 12.07
CA THR A 72 7.16 -22.62 13.05
C THR A 72 6.31 -23.51 13.95
N VAL A 73 6.76 -24.73 14.08
CA VAL A 73 6.11 -25.74 14.91
C VAL A 73 6.70 -25.68 16.33
N ILE A 74 5.85 -25.35 17.30
CA ILE A 74 6.24 -25.47 18.71
C ILE A 74 6.14 -26.97 19.07
N ARG A 75 7.29 -27.58 19.36
CA ARG A 75 7.35 -28.94 19.85
C ARG A 75 7.42 -28.94 21.38
N HIS A 76 6.49 -29.61 22.01
CA HIS A 76 6.57 -29.88 23.44
C HIS A 76 7.73 -30.86 23.75
N PRO A 77 8.29 -30.87 24.96
CA PRO A 77 9.35 -31.81 25.36
C PRO A 77 8.97 -33.30 25.21
N ASP A 78 7.67 -33.62 25.23
CA ASP A 78 7.09 -34.95 25.01
C ASP A 78 6.94 -35.32 23.51
N GLY A 79 7.29 -34.41 22.60
CA GLY A 79 7.23 -34.60 21.14
C GLY A 79 5.90 -34.21 20.51
N GLU A 80 4.91 -33.78 21.29
CA GLU A 80 3.64 -33.30 20.76
C GLU A 80 3.80 -31.96 20.04
N VAL A 81 3.20 -31.86 18.87
CA VAL A 81 3.21 -30.66 18.02
C VAL A 81 1.99 -29.80 18.33
N ILE A 82 2.20 -28.72 19.07
CA ILE A 82 1.14 -27.74 19.34
C ILE A 82 1.07 -26.74 18.20
N ARG A 83 -0.06 -26.72 17.50
CA ARG A 83 -0.41 -25.69 16.52
C ARG A 83 -1.63 -24.94 17.03
N PRO A 84 -1.49 -23.66 17.42
CA PRO A 84 -2.66 -22.85 17.75
C PRO A 84 -3.59 -22.77 16.54
N ARG A 85 -4.83 -23.23 16.69
CA ARG A 85 -5.81 -23.16 15.61
C ARG A 85 -6.40 -21.75 15.54
N ILE A 86 -6.07 -21.01 14.48
CA ILE A 86 -6.63 -19.69 14.24
C ILE A 86 -7.92 -19.84 13.44
N HIS A 87 -9.06 -19.52 14.04
CA HIS A 87 -10.38 -19.70 13.43
C HIS A 87 -10.63 -18.72 12.26
N ASN A 88 -10.10 -17.51 12.35
CA ASN A 88 -10.31 -16.44 11.34
C ASN A 88 -9.00 -16.09 10.64
N ARG A 89 -8.33 -17.13 10.13
CA ARG A 89 -7.00 -16.98 9.52
C ARG A 89 -7.05 -16.23 8.20
N VAL A 90 -6.23 -15.18 8.08
CA VAL A 90 -5.98 -14.45 6.84
C VAL A 90 -4.81 -15.03 6.07
N GLY A 91 -3.80 -15.54 6.80
CA GLY A 91 -2.59 -16.04 6.18
C GLY A 91 -1.69 -16.79 7.15
N TYR A 92 -0.43 -16.88 6.76
CA TYR A 92 0.61 -17.51 7.57
C TYR A 92 1.75 -16.52 7.80
N TYR A 93 2.50 -16.73 8.88
CA TYR A 93 3.73 -16.02 9.17
C TYR A 93 4.89 -16.99 9.18
N ASP A 94 5.91 -16.71 8.39
CA ASP A 94 7.18 -17.43 8.38
C ASP A 94 8.21 -16.62 9.18
N PRO A 95 8.56 -17.05 10.41
CA PRO A 95 9.51 -16.32 11.22
C PRO A 95 10.96 -16.46 10.74
N ASP A 96 11.30 -17.53 10.01
CA ASP A 96 12.66 -17.76 9.52
C ASP A 96 12.96 -16.80 8.35
N GLU A 97 12.02 -16.60 7.45
CA GLU A 97 12.13 -15.66 6.34
C GLU A 97 11.60 -14.25 6.69
N ARG A 98 10.95 -14.08 7.86
CA ARG A 98 10.30 -12.84 8.33
C ARG A 98 9.31 -12.29 7.31
N ILE A 99 8.42 -13.16 6.83
CA ILE A 99 7.41 -12.82 5.84
C ILE A 99 6.01 -13.27 6.27
N TYR A 100 5.03 -12.47 5.86
CA TYR A 100 3.63 -12.86 5.91
C TYR A 100 3.20 -13.40 4.55
N LEU A 101 2.47 -14.51 4.57
CA LEU A 101 2.00 -15.23 3.39
C LEU A 101 0.48 -15.08 3.29
N VAL A 102 0.01 -14.45 2.23
CA VAL A 102 -1.42 -14.16 2.03
C VAL A 102 -1.88 -14.68 0.67
N SER A 103 -3.00 -15.40 0.64
CA SER A 103 -3.61 -15.79 -0.64
C SER A 103 -4.21 -14.58 -1.36
N SER A 104 -4.28 -14.63 -2.69
CA SER A 104 -4.89 -13.54 -3.47
C SER A 104 -6.35 -13.29 -3.10
N THR A 105 -7.06 -14.34 -2.68
CA THR A 105 -8.46 -14.24 -2.23
C THR A 105 -8.56 -13.44 -0.93
N MET A 106 -7.75 -13.78 0.08
CA MET A 106 -7.73 -13.08 1.38
C MET A 106 -7.22 -11.64 1.23
N PHE A 107 -6.21 -11.43 0.39
CA PHE A 107 -5.75 -10.08 0.05
C PHE A 107 -6.88 -9.21 -0.47
N LYS A 108 -7.66 -9.71 -1.43
CA LYS A 108 -8.79 -8.98 -2.01
C LYS A 108 -9.93 -8.77 -1.02
N GLN A 109 -10.33 -9.81 -0.28
CA GLN A 109 -11.53 -9.80 0.55
C GLN A 109 -11.33 -9.14 1.90
N GLU A 110 -10.15 -9.27 2.50
CA GLU A 110 -9.88 -8.86 3.86
C GLU A 110 -8.98 -7.62 3.94
N MET A 111 -7.95 -7.55 3.08
CA MET A 111 -6.95 -6.50 3.17
C MET A 111 -7.23 -5.31 2.26
N CYS A 112 -7.94 -5.49 1.13
CA CYS A 112 -8.27 -4.41 0.19
C CYS A 112 -9.67 -3.83 0.40
N ILE A 113 -10.23 -3.85 1.62
CA ILE A 113 -11.54 -3.26 1.89
C ILE A 113 -11.46 -1.74 1.66
N GLY A 114 -12.25 -1.25 0.69
CA GLY A 114 -12.27 0.17 0.32
C GLY A 114 -11.10 0.63 -0.57
N ILE A 115 -10.20 -0.26 -0.96
CA ILE A 115 -9.04 0.04 -1.79
C ILE A 115 -9.09 -0.78 -3.09
N ASN A 116 -8.71 -0.17 -4.21
CA ASN A 116 -8.58 -0.89 -5.46
C ASN A 116 -7.40 -1.87 -5.40
N GLU A 117 -7.65 -3.16 -5.64
CA GLU A 117 -6.65 -4.23 -5.56
C GLU A 117 -5.43 -4.00 -6.47
N ALA A 118 -5.65 -3.52 -7.71
CA ALA A 118 -4.57 -3.28 -8.67
C ALA A 118 -3.68 -2.11 -8.22
N THR A 119 -4.29 -1.03 -7.71
CA THR A 119 -3.58 0.12 -7.13
C THR A 119 -2.78 -0.30 -5.90
N ALA A 120 -3.39 -1.06 -4.98
CA ALA A 120 -2.71 -1.57 -3.79
C ALA A 120 -1.47 -2.41 -4.16
N LYS A 121 -1.60 -3.36 -5.08
CA LYS A 121 -0.47 -4.18 -5.56
C LYS A 121 0.64 -3.33 -6.16
N LYS A 122 0.30 -2.32 -6.96
CA LYS A 122 1.27 -1.40 -7.57
C LYS A 122 2.04 -0.62 -6.50
N VAL A 123 1.33 -0.05 -5.52
CA VAL A 123 1.93 0.74 -4.43
C VAL A 123 2.82 -0.14 -3.55
N LEU A 124 2.33 -1.29 -3.09
CA LEU A 124 3.10 -2.22 -2.26
C LEU A 124 4.35 -2.73 -2.95
N LYS A 125 4.26 -3.00 -4.27
CA LYS A 125 5.41 -3.40 -5.10
C LYS A 125 6.43 -2.26 -5.21
N ALA A 126 5.98 -1.04 -5.56
CA ALA A 126 6.85 0.12 -5.73
C ALA A 126 7.60 0.48 -4.45
N ASN A 127 6.97 0.30 -3.29
CA ASN A 127 7.56 0.58 -1.98
C ASN A 127 8.31 -0.62 -1.36
N GLY A 128 8.49 -1.72 -2.11
CA GLY A 128 9.32 -2.84 -1.68
C GLY A 128 8.73 -3.72 -0.58
N TRP A 129 7.43 -3.61 -0.30
CA TRP A 129 6.72 -4.40 0.73
C TRP A 129 6.55 -5.87 0.38
N LEU A 130 6.71 -6.20 -0.91
CA LEU A 130 6.49 -7.55 -1.42
C LEU A 130 7.81 -8.21 -1.82
N VAL A 131 7.94 -9.50 -1.53
CA VAL A 131 8.97 -10.36 -2.10
C VAL A 131 8.45 -10.89 -3.43
N LEU A 132 9.00 -10.38 -4.52
CA LEU A 132 8.54 -10.74 -5.87
C LEU A 132 9.07 -12.11 -6.27
N GLY A 133 8.29 -12.80 -7.10
CA GLY A 133 8.69 -14.05 -7.76
C GLY A 133 9.55 -13.80 -9.00
N GLU A 134 9.92 -14.87 -9.69
CA GLU A 134 10.48 -14.79 -11.04
C GLU A 134 9.54 -14.01 -11.95
N ASP A 135 10.06 -13.31 -12.94
CA ASP A 135 9.29 -12.41 -13.81
C ASP A 135 8.56 -11.27 -13.07
N ASP A 136 9.06 -10.84 -11.90
CA ASP A 136 8.52 -9.68 -11.17
C ASP A 136 7.05 -9.85 -10.74
N ARG A 137 6.61 -11.08 -10.52
CA ARG A 137 5.24 -11.43 -10.14
C ARG A 137 5.00 -11.22 -8.65
N VAL A 138 3.88 -10.58 -8.33
CA VAL A 138 3.43 -10.32 -6.96
C VAL A 138 3.07 -11.61 -6.21
N VAL A 139 2.67 -12.65 -6.94
CA VAL A 139 2.28 -13.96 -6.39
C VAL A 139 3.34 -14.99 -6.77
N LYS A 140 3.98 -15.60 -5.78
CA LYS A 140 4.97 -16.66 -5.99
C LYS A 140 4.60 -17.95 -5.26
N ARG A 141 5.20 -19.07 -5.66
CA ARG A 141 5.07 -20.35 -4.97
C ARG A 141 5.91 -20.31 -3.69
N MET A 142 5.39 -20.86 -2.61
CA MET A 142 6.16 -21.04 -1.37
C MET A 142 7.37 -21.94 -1.59
N GLY A 143 8.48 -21.61 -0.93
CA GLY A 143 9.65 -22.48 -0.86
C GLY A 143 9.40 -23.75 -0.03
N GLY A 144 8.70 -23.60 1.10
CA GLY A 144 8.28 -24.68 2.00
C GLY A 144 6.86 -25.23 1.70
N LYS A 145 6.37 -26.07 2.61
CA LYS A 145 5.00 -26.59 2.62
C LYS A 145 4.19 -25.94 3.74
N LEU A 146 2.92 -25.68 3.49
CA LEU A 146 1.97 -25.34 4.54
C LEU A 146 1.74 -26.53 5.48
N PRO A 147 1.14 -26.31 6.65
CA PRO A 147 0.79 -27.38 7.60
C PRO A 147 -0.05 -28.52 7.01
N ASP A 148 -0.84 -28.25 5.98
CA ASP A 148 -1.64 -29.21 5.23
C ASP A 148 -0.86 -29.97 4.13
N GLY A 149 0.44 -29.70 3.99
CA GLY A 149 1.32 -30.27 2.98
C GLY A 149 1.24 -29.60 1.61
N SER A 150 0.36 -28.64 1.42
CA SER A 150 0.20 -27.91 0.16
C SER A 150 1.32 -26.90 -0.09
N ARG A 151 1.48 -26.47 -1.36
CA ARG A 151 2.39 -25.39 -1.79
C ARG A 151 1.64 -24.41 -2.68
N PRO A 152 0.72 -23.62 -2.12
CA PRO A 152 -0.03 -22.67 -2.91
C PRO A 152 0.85 -21.51 -3.40
N ARG A 153 0.34 -20.78 -4.38
CA ARG A 153 0.89 -19.48 -4.74
C ARG A 153 0.30 -18.42 -3.82
N MET A 154 1.16 -17.64 -3.18
CA MET A 154 0.78 -16.61 -2.22
C MET A 154 1.53 -15.31 -2.48
N MET A 155 1.01 -14.22 -1.97
CA MET A 155 1.71 -12.95 -1.86
C MET A 155 2.59 -13.01 -0.61
N HIS A 156 3.84 -12.59 -0.72
CA HIS A 156 4.83 -12.62 0.33
C HIS A 156 5.14 -11.20 0.77
N PHE A 157 4.70 -10.82 1.96
CA PHE A 157 4.92 -9.49 2.53
C PHE A 157 6.10 -9.52 3.49
N LYS A 158 7.02 -8.58 3.36
CA LYS A 158 8.15 -8.44 4.28
C LYS A 158 7.68 -7.87 5.62
N ALA A 159 8.01 -8.52 6.73
CA ALA A 159 7.68 -8.03 8.06
C ALA A 159 8.50 -6.77 8.44
N ASP A 160 9.74 -6.67 7.98
CA ASP A 160 10.66 -5.59 8.36
C ASP A 160 10.23 -4.20 7.89
N VAL A 161 9.65 -4.10 6.69
CA VAL A 161 9.19 -2.81 6.15
C VAL A 161 7.99 -2.22 6.90
N MET A 162 7.28 -3.03 7.71
CA MET A 162 6.13 -2.58 8.47
C MET A 162 6.55 -1.81 9.74
N HIS A 163 7.77 -1.99 10.22
CA HIS A 163 8.32 -1.35 11.42
C HIS A 163 9.23 -0.15 11.12
N SER A 164 9.65 0.05 9.87
CA SER A 164 10.65 1.07 9.51
C SER A 164 10.11 2.49 9.34
N PHE A 165 8.80 2.72 9.45
CA PHE A 165 8.22 4.05 9.32
C PHE A 165 8.17 4.87 10.64
N ASP A 166 8.56 4.28 11.76
CA ASP A 166 8.51 4.95 13.08
C ASP A 166 9.78 5.75 13.42
N ASP A 167 10.86 5.61 12.63
CA ASP A 167 12.16 6.24 12.88
C ASP A 167 12.39 7.60 12.15
N GLU A 168 11.43 8.10 11.38
CA GLU A 168 11.52 9.37 10.65
C GLU A 168 10.51 10.45 11.11
N SER A 169 10.16 10.47 12.40
CA SER A 169 9.29 11.52 12.97
C SER A 169 10.00 12.36 13.99
#